data_a67e04a6b87cf9f8e39780347dd2d058
#
_entry.id   a67e04a6b87cf9f8e39780347dd2d058
#
_cell.length_a   1.000
_cell.length_b   1.000
_cell.length_c   1.000
_cell.angle_alpha   90.00
_cell.angle_beta   90.00
_cell.angle_gamma   90.00
#
_symmetry.space_group_name_H-M   'P 1'
#
loop_
_entity.id
_entity.type
_entity.pdbx_description
1 polymer ?
#
loop_
_entity_poly.entity_id
_entity_poly.type
_entity_poly.pdbx_seq_one_letter_code
_entity_poly.pdbx_strand_id
1 'polypeptide(L)'
;MSSVRPYRDGRLAGPVGCGPLVACRHVDRAAVLIGAHVSAGGGLVPALDRGAAIGAEVVQIFTQSPRAWKPYQYAPEVLAAYRDAQAAQDVVRATFCHATYLINLATPDRALADRSRACLIANLGVASGVGAAGLILHVGSHRGTGLDAALPGVVAGLAEALASVDDDRSCPILLENAAGAGDTVGRSFDELAEIIDATGGHDRLGVCLDTQHLWASGVDYSTVDRADAILADLDRAVGLDRLACIHLNDSAVPFGANRDRHANLGEGTIGESGLAALLGHPALDGVPAILEVPGHGDGPAGSDVDQARRILAEGRALRA
;
A
#
# COMPACT_ATOMS: atom_id res chain seq x y z
N MET A 1 7.91 40.01 43.41
CA MET A 1 8.08 40.59 42.09
C MET A 1 8.61 39.52 41.17
N SER A 2 7.68 38.88 40.43
CA SER A 2 7.95 37.76 39.55
C SER A 2 8.03 38.29 38.12
N SER A 3 9.18 38.13 37.49
CA SER A 3 9.40 38.52 36.08
C SER A 3 8.97 37.43 35.14
N VAL A 4 7.88 37.68 34.44
CA VAL A 4 7.41 36.86 33.32
C VAL A 4 8.26 37.24 32.10
N ARG A 5 8.96 36.30 31.49
CA ARG A 5 9.63 36.48 30.18
C ARG A 5 8.61 36.28 29.05
N PRO A 6 8.66 37.09 27.97
CA PRO A 6 7.74 36.99 26.87
C PRO A 6 8.09 35.77 25.98
N TYR A 7 7.04 35.09 25.51
CA TYR A 7 7.01 34.01 24.53
C TYR A 7 7.51 34.57 23.16
N ARG A 8 8.56 33.97 22.60
CA ARG A 8 9.04 34.29 21.26
C ARG A 8 8.18 33.59 20.21
N ASP A 9 7.64 34.37 19.28
CA ASP A 9 7.01 33.89 18.03
C ASP A 9 7.91 32.87 17.30
N GLY A 10 7.57 31.59 17.41
CA GLY A 10 8.05 30.56 16.54
C GLY A 10 7.14 30.48 15.33
N ARG A 11 7.52 31.09 14.21
CA ARG A 11 6.91 30.81 12.92
C ARG A 11 7.10 29.34 12.65
N LEU A 12 6.01 28.59 12.55
CA LEU A 12 6.01 27.24 12.00
C LEU A 12 6.57 27.34 10.58
N ALA A 13 7.68 26.68 10.34
CA ALA A 13 8.18 26.47 8.99
C ALA A 13 7.10 25.73 8.23
N GLY A 14 6.71 26.25 7.07
CA GLY A 14 5.79 25.58 6.16
C GLY A 14 6.35 24.21 5.75
N PRO A 15 5.50 23.33 5.20
CA PRO A 15 5.89 21.97 4.87
C PRO A 15 7.17 22.00 4.02
N VAL A 16 8.20 21.29 4.49
CA VAL A 16 9.42 21.04 3.72
C VAL A 16 8.95 20.16 2.56
N GLY A 17 8.99 20.70 1.35
CA GLY A 17 8.59 19.98 0.14
C GLY A 17 9.38 18.68 0.04
N CYS A 18 8.74 17.57 0.35
CA CYS A 18 9.28 16.24 0.11
C CYS A 18 9.36 15.98 -1.39
N GLY A 19 10.50 15.52 -1.86
CA GLY A 19 10.65 15.07 -3.24
C GLY A 19 9.82 13.81 -3.51
N PRO A 20 9.46 13.53 -4.77
CA PRO A 20 8.65 12.37 -5.14
C PRO A 20 9.36 11.07 -4.73
N LEU A 21 8.56 10.06 -4.29
CA LEU A 21 9.04 8.71 -3.97
C LEU A 21 9.99 8.19 -5.07
N VAL A 22 11.21 7.85 -4.69
CA VAL A 22 12.28 7.48 -5.64
C VAL A 22 11.91 6.22 -6.45
N ALA A 23 11.08 5.35 -5.91
CA ALA A 23 10.71 4.06 -6.53
C ALA A 23 9.74 4.17 -7.71
N CYS A 24 8.89 5.19 -7.79
CA CYS A 24 7.93 5.35 -8.88
C CYS A 24 8.51 5.95 -10.17
N ARG A 25 9.83 6.18 -10.23
CA ARG A 25 10.49 6.80 -11.40
C ARG A 25 10.49 5.95 -12.67
N HIS A 26 10.10 4.67 -12.61
CA HIS A 26 10.20 3.72 -13.73
C HIS A 26 8.85 3.35 -14.35
N VAL A 27 7.74 3.83 -13.78
CA VAL A 27 6.40 3.62 -14.36
C VAL A 27 6.04 4.83 -15.20
N ASP A 28 5.71 4.58 -16.47
CA ASP A 28 5.21 5.62 -17.37
C ASP A 28 3.94 6.24 -16.78
N ARG A 29 4.00 7.50 -16.37
CA ARG A 29 2.90 8.21 -15.68
C ARG A 29 1.71 8.53 -16.59
N ALA A 30 1.70 8.06 -17.83
CA ALA A 30 0.64 8.37 -18.78
C ALA A 30 -0.62 7.50 -18.63
N ALA A 31 -0.55 6.35 -17.92
CA ALA A 31 -1.69 5.43 -17.76
C ALA A 31 -1.67 4.72 -16.41
N VAL A 32 -2.86 4.43 -15.88
CA VAL A 32 -3.02 3.52 -14.74
C VAL A 32 -2.72 2.10 -15.21
N LEU A 33 -1.73 1.46 -14.61
CA LEU A 33 -1.42 0.05 -14.87
C LEU A 33 -2.33 -0.83 -14.03
N ILE A 34 -2.96 -1.82 -14.67
CA ILE A 34 -3.79 -2.79 -13.93
C ILE A 34 -2.95 -4.01 -13.58
N GLY A 35 -2.88 -4.30 -12.30
CA GLY A 35 -2.12 -5.39 -11.72
C GLY A 35 -2.96 -6.38 -10.92
N ALA A 36 -2.29 -7.42 -10.42
CA ALA A 36 -2.94 -8.43 -9.60
C ALA A 36 -1.99 -9.03 -8.56
N HIS A 37 -2.53 -9.36 -7.40
CA HIS A 37 -1.85 -10.21 -6.43
C HIS A 37 -1.83 -11.65 -6.95
N VAL A 38 -0.64 -12.20 -7.12
CA VAL A 38 -0.44 -13.54 -7.67
C VAL A 38 0.35 -14.43 -6.70
N SER A 39 0.11 -15.74 -6.78
CA SER A 39 0.84 -16.70 -5.94
C SER A 39 2.32 -16.76 -6.31
N ALA A 40 3.21 -16.70 -5.31
CA ALA A 40 4.63 -17.01 -5.44
C ALA A 40 4.92 -18.52 -5.20
N GLY A 41 3.91 -19.35 -5.15
CA GLY A 41 4.06 -20.80 -5.02
C GLY A 41 4.87 -21.41 -6.18
N GLY A 42 5.85 -22.23 -5.86
CA GLY A 42 6.78 -22.79 -6.85
C GLY A 42 7.98 -21.90 -7.19
N GLY A 43 8.08 -20.71 -6.58
CA GLY A 43 9.20 -19.77 -6.75
C GLY A 43 8.78 -18.39 -7.21
N LEU A 44 9.73 -17.45 -7.19
CA LEU A 44 9.47 -16.05 -7.53
C LEU A 44 9.22 -15.86 -9.03
N VAL A 45 10.08 -16.39 -9.90
CA VAL A 45 9.96 -16.24 -11.36
C VAL A 45 8.59 -16.74 -11.90
N PRO A 46 8.07 -17.90 -11.49
CA PRO A 46 6.72 -18.34 -11.88
C PRO A 46 5.59 -17.37 -11.53
N ALA A 47 5.78 -16.45 -10.58
CA ALA A 47 4.79 -15.42 -10.29
C ALA A 47 4.67 -14.39 -11.43
N LEU A 48 5.78 -14.06 -12.10
CA LEU A 48 5.76 -13.21 -13.31
C LEU A 48 4.97 -13.87 -14.44
N ASP A 49 5.19 -15.18 -14.66
CA ASP A 49 4.48 -15.95 -15.69
C ASP A 49 2.96 -15.96 -15.41
N ARG A 50 2.56 -16.10 -14.12
CA ARG A 50 1.15 -16.04 -13.72
C ARG A 50 0.55 -14.66 -13.99
N GLY A 51 1.26 -13.59 -13.63
CA GLY A 51 0.82 -12.22 -13.91
C GLY A 51 0.67 -11.98 -15.41
N ALA A 52 1.67 -12.36 -16.19
CA ALA A 52 1.65 -12.23 -17.65
C ALA A 52 0.51 -13.03 -18.29
N ALA A 53 0.25 -14.26 -17.81
CA ALA A 53 -0.81 -15.12 -18.33
C ALA A 53 -2.22 -14.55 -18.16
N ILE A 54 -2.46 -13.73 -17.13
CA ILE A 54 -3.73 -13.04 -16.90
C ILE A 54 -3.74 -11.61 -17.46
N GLY A 55 -2.67 -11.17 -18.11
CA GLY A 55 -2.53 -9.83 -18.67
C GLY A 55 -2.32 -8.73 -17.64
N ALA A 56 -1.88 -9.06 -16.43
CA ALA A 56 -1.55 -8.08 -15.40
C ALA A 56 -0.23 -7.36 -15.73
N GLU A 57 -0.26 -6.02 -15.75
CA GLU A 57 0.91 -5.19 -16.02
C GLU A 57 1.76 -4.95 -14.77
N VAL A 58 1.20 -5.20 -13.60
CA VAL A 58 1.86 -5.14 -12.30
C VAL A 58 1.51 -6.40 -11.54
N VAL A 59 2.49 -7.00 -10.88
CA VAL A 59 2.25 -8.12 -9.96
C VAL A 59 2.52 -7.70 -8.52
N GLN A 60 1.70 -8.22 -7.61
CA GLN A 60 1.99 -8.21 -6.20
C GLN A 60 2.20 -9.63 -5.71
N ILE A 61 3.19 -9.83 -4.86
CA ILE A 61 3.51 -11.12 -4.27
C ILE A 61 3.76 -10.99 -2.76
N PHE A 62 3.48 -12.04 -2.01
CA PHE A 62 4.03 -12.15 -0.66
C PHE A 62 5.52 -12.53 -0.73
N THR A 63 6.34 -11.90 0.10
CA THR A 63 7.77 -12.22 0.23
C THR A 63 8.00 -13.56 0.93
N GLN A 64 7.00 -14.05 1.67
CA GLN A 64 6.95 -15.32 2.39
C GLN A 64 5.49 -15.76 2.56
N SER A 65 5.25 -16.91 3.19
CA SER A 65 3.88 -17.28 3.57
C SER A 65 3.27 -16.19 4.48
N PRO A 66 2.10 -15.62 4.13
CA PRO A 66 1.50 -14.49 4.85
C PRO A 66 1.07 -14.82 6.29
N ARG A 67 1.05 -16.11 6.64
CA ARG A 67 0.65 -16.61 7.97
C ARG A 67 1.81 -17.28 8.73
N ALA A 68 3.05 -17.12 8.26
CA ALA A 68 4.23 -17.70 8.91
C ALA A 68 5.20 -16.62 9.36
N TRP A 69 5.74 -16.79 10.58
CA TRP A 69 6.77 -15.89 11.12
C TRP A 69 8.15 -16.16 10.55
N LYS A 70 8.41 -17.39 10.14
CA LYS A 70 9.75 -17.76 9.62
C LYS A 70 9.96 -17.14 8.25
N PRO A 71 10.91 -16.21 8.08
CA PRO A 71 11.21 -15.64 6.79
C PRO A 71 11.71 -16.72 5.83
N TYR A 72 11.31 -16.59 4.57
CA TYR A 72 11.93 -17.37 3.52
C TYR A 72 13.23 -16.68 3.11
N GLN A 73 14.33 -17.40 3.15
CA GLN A 73 15.63 -16.88 2.74
C GLN A 73 15.89 -17.27 1.28
N TYR A 74 15.85 -16.29 0.41
CA TYR A 74 16.23 -16.48 -0.98
C TYR A 74 17.72 -16.26 -1.14
N ALA A 75 18.38 -17.16 -1.90
CA ALA A 75 19.76 -16.93 -2.30
C ALA A 75 19.84 -15.71 -3.25
N PRO A 76 20.92 -14.92 -3.22
CA PRO A 76 21.08 -13.73 -4.06
C PRO A 76 20.84 -13.98 -5.55
N GLU A 77 21.21 -15.16 -6.03
CA GLU A 77 21.07 -15.62 -7.41
C GLU A 77 19.57 -15.75 -7.81
N VAL A 78 18.73 -16.18 -6.87
CA VAL A 78 17.28 -16.30 -7.08
C VAL A 78 16.63 -14.92 -7.23
N LEU A 79 17.06 -13.96 -6.40
CA LEU A 79 16.59 -12.58 -6.47
C LEU A 79 17.08 -11.89 -7.76
N ALA A 80 18.33 -12.16 -8.17
CA ALA A 80 18.86 -11.67 -9.44
C ALA A 80 18.09 -12.26 -10.63
N ALA A 81 17.88 -13.58 -10.66
CA ALA A 81 17.13 -14.25 -11.72
C ALA A 81 15.69 -13.71 -11.84
N TYR A 82 15.05 -13.31 -10.74
CA TYR A 82 13.74 -12.66 -10.79
C TYR A 82 13.80 -11.32 -11.53
N ARG A 83 14.75 -10.44 -11.18
CA ARG A 83 14.92 -9.15 -11.86
C ARG A 83 15.23 -9.31 -13.34
N ASP A 84 16.10 -10.26 -13.68
CA ASP A 84 16.47 -10.55 -15.08
C ASP A 84 15.24 -11.06 -15.86
N ALA A 85 14.44 -11.95 -15.25
CA ALA A 85 13.21 -12.45 -15.85
C ALA A 85 12.16 -11.33 -16.02
N GLN A 86 12.01 -10.43 -15.05
CA GLN A 86 11.12 -9.28 -15.19
C GLN A 86 11.58 -8.34 -16.30
N ALA A 87 12.88 -8.06 -16.40
CA ALA A 87 13.43 -7.20 -17.44
C ALA A 87 13.38 -7.81 -18.85
N ALA A 88 13.28 -9.14 -18.96
CA ALA A 88 13.27 -9.86 -20.23
C ALA A 88 11.86 -10.03 -20.85
N GLN A 89 10.80 -9.59 -20.18
CA GLN A 89 9.41 -9.71 -20.68
C GLN A 89 8.72 -8.33 -20.68
N ASP A 90 7.69 -8.16 -21.54
CA ASP A 90 7.09 -6.86 -21.81
C ASP A 90 5.73 -6.65 -21.09
N VAL A 91 5.15 -7.70 -20.49
CA VAL A 91 3.80 -7.63 -19.89
C VAL A 91 3.87 -7.07 -18.49
N VAL A 92 4.63 -7.72 -17.57
CA VAL A 92 4.73 -7.30 -16.17
C VAL A 92 5.82 -6.24 -16.03
N ARG A 93 5.40 -4.99 -15.87
CA ARG A 93 6.27 -3.80 -15.87
C ARG A 93 6.82 -3.46 -14.49
N ALA A 94 6.10 -3.84 -13.42
CA ALA A 94 6.51 -3.58 -12.04
C ALA A 94 6.08 -4.72 -11.12
N THR A 95 6.80 -4.84 -10.00
CA THR A 95 6.47 -5.75 -8.90
C THR A 95 6.29 -4.96 -7.63
N PHE A 96 5.22 -5.25 -6.89
CA PHE A 96 5.05 -4.88 -5.49
C PHE A 96 5.16 -6.13 -4.62
N CYS A 97 5.59 -5.93 -3.39
CA CYS A 97 5.56 -6.99 -2.40
C CYS A 97 4.60 -6.61 -1.28
N HIS A 98 3.88 -7.59 -0.74
CA HIS A 98 3.09 -7.41 0.45
C HIS A 98 3.78 -8.09 1.64
N ALA A 99 3.87 -7.39 2.76
CA ALA A 99 4.42 -7.94 4.00
C ALA A 99 3.45 -8.96 4.60
N THR A 100 3.96 -9.88 5.42
CA THR A 100 3.10 -10.85 6.11
C THR A 100 2.11 -10.17 7.05
N TYR A 101 0.88 -10.66 7.14
CA TYR A 101 -0.19 -10.17 8.01
C TYR A 101 0.10 -10.27 9.51
N LEU A 102 1.14 -11.01 9.89
CA LEU A 102 1.50 -11.21 11.30
C LEU A 102 2.21 -10.00 11.93
N ILE A 103 2.78 -9.12 11.11
CA ILE A 103 3.48 -7.93 11.57
C ILE A 103 2.50 -7.00 12.30
N ASN A 104 2.90 -6.58 13.50
CA ASN A 104 2.18 -5.58 14.28
C ASN A 104 3.20 -4.68 14.98
N LEU A 105 3.50 -3.54 14.38
CA LEU A 105 4.45 -2.56 14.94
C LEU A 105 3.82 -1.75 16.08
N ALA A 106 2.48 -1.66 16.11
CA ALA A 106 1.73 -0.87 17.08
C ALA A 106 1.44 -1.62 18.39
N THR A 107 1.86 -2.90 18.50
CA THR A 107 1.53 -3.73 19.67
C THR A 107 2.25 -3.27 20.95
N PRO A 108 1.58 -3.27 22.12
CA PRO A 108 2.24 -3.05 23.42
C PRO A 108 3.05 -4.28 23.89
N ASP A 109 2.88 -5.45 23.26
CA ASP A 109 3.64 -6.67 23.57
C ASP A 109 5.05 -6.59 22.98
N ARG A 110 6.08 -6.47 23.83
CA ARG A 110 7.48 -6.33 23.40
C ARG A 110 7.96 -7.52 22.57
N ALA A 111 7.61 -8.74 22.95
CA ALA A 111 8.06 -9.93 22.22
C ALA A 111 7.45 -9.99 20.82
N LEU A 112 6.18 -9.59 20.68
CA LEU A 112 5.52 -9.46 19.39
C LEU A 112 6.11 -8.30 18.57
N ALA A 113 6.40 -7.14 19.20
CA ALA A 113 7.03 -5.99 18.56
C ALA A 113 8.41 -6.35 18.00
N ASP A 114 9.26 -7.01 18.79
CA ASP A 114 10.61 -7.44 18.37
C ASP A 114 10.53 -8.42 17.19
N ARG A 115 9.61 -9.38 17.25
CA ARG A 115 9.37 -10.33 16.16
C ARG A 115 8.84 -9.64 14.90
N SER A 116 7.96 -8.66 15.07
CA SER A 116 7.39 -7.88 13.95
C SER A 116 8.47 -7.07 13.23
N ARG A 117 9.36 -6.41 13.97
CA ARG A 117 10.50 -5.67 13.40
C ARG A 117 11.42 -6.60 12.62
N ALA A 118 11.85 -7.70 13.22
CA ALA A 118 12.71 -8.68 12.53
C ALA A 118 12.06 -9.23 11.26
N CYS A 119 10.74 -9.46 11.30
CA CYS A 119 10.00 -9.94 10.15
C CYS A 119 9.87 -8.85 9.06
N LEU A 120 9.62 -7.60 9.41
CA LEU A 120 9.57 -6.48 8.47
C LEU A 120 10.92 -6.28 7.76
N ILE A 121 12.03 -6.31 8.51
CA ILE A 121 13.40 -6.24 7.96
C ILE A 121 13.63 -7.35 6.93
N ALA A 122 13.25 -8.58 7.24
CA ALA A 122 13.41 -9.70 6.33
C ALA A 122 12.55 -9.54 5.06
N ASN A 123 11.29 -9.08 5.21
CA ASN A 123 10.40 -8.80 4.07
C ASN A 123 10.94 -7.69 3.18
N LEU A 124 11.46 -6.60 3.79
CA LEU A 124 12.05 -5.48 3.05
C LEU A 124 13.31 -5.90 2.29
N GLY A 125 14.13 -6.76 2.89
CA GLY A 125 15.31 -7.33 2.23
C GLY A 125 14.95 -8.13 0.97
N VAL A 126 13.89 -8.94 1.02
CA VAL A 126 13.40 -9.68 -0.16
C VAL A 126 12.81 -8.72 -1.20
N ALA A 127 11.95 -7.77 -0.78
CA ALA A 127 11.34 -6.80 -1.68
C ALA A 127 12.40 -5.95 -2.40
N SER A 128 13.41 -5.47 -1.68
CA SER A 128 14.56 -4.76 -2.27
C SER A 128 15.36 -5.67 -3.21
N GLY A 129 15.57 -6.91 -2.80
CA GLY A 129 16.31 -7.90 -3.57
C GLY A 129 15.69 -8.26 -4.92
N VAL A 130 14.35 -8.29 -5.02
CA VAL A 130 13.64 -8.48 -6.30
C VAL A 130 13.47 -7.18 -7.08
N GLY A 131 13.85 -6.01 -6.53
CA GLY A 131 13.65 -4.72 -7.16
C GLY A 131 12.19 -4.26 -7.15
N ALA A 132 11.46 -4.57 -6.08
CA ALA A 132 10.06 -4.18 -5.96
C ALA A 132 9.91 -2.65 -5.90
N ALA A 133 8.84 -2.14 -6.51
CA ALA A 133 8.45 -0.74 -6.47
C ALA A 133 7.94 -0.30 -5.08
N GLY A 134 7.52 -1.24 -4.24
CA GLY A 134 7.10 -0.99 -2.87
C GLY A 134 6.86 -2.27 -2.09
N LEU A 135 7.05 -2.20 -0.75
CA LEU A 135 6.63 -3.20 0.21
C LEU A 135 5.41 -2.66 0.97
N ILE A 136 4.24 -3.20 0.70
CA ILE A 136 2.98 -2.81 1.32
C ILE A 136 2.89 -3.41 2.71
N LEU A 137 2.44 -2.62 3.68
CA LEU A 137 2.47 -2.96 5.09
C LEU A 137 1.21 -2.49 5.82
N HIS A 138 0.47 -3.40 6.42
CA HIS A 138 -0.43 -3.08 7.51
C HIS A 138 0.37 -2.76 8.77
N VAL A 139 0.16 -1.59 9.37
CA VAL A 139 0.92 -1.14 10.54
C VAL A 139 0.67 -2.02 11.76
N GLY A 140 -0.55 -2.56 11.86
CA GLY A 140 -0.98 -3.43 12.95
C GLY A 140 -2.05 -2.79 13.83
N SER A 141 -2.09 -3.18 15.11
CA SER A 141 -3.13 -2.78 16.07
C SER A 141 -2.51 -2.43 17.41
N HIS A 142 -2.93 -1.30 17.98
CA HIS A 142 -2.50 -0.82 19.30
C HIS A 142 -3.18 -1.52 20.48
N ARG A 143 -4.11 -2.44 20.23
CA ARG A 143 -4.77 -3.29 21.24
C ARG A 143 -5.28 -2.53 22.48
N GLY A 144 -5.95 -1.40 22.24
CA GLY A 144 -6.58 -0.57 23.26
C GLY A 144 -5.67 0.48 23.91
N THR A 145 -4.37 0.55 23.57
CA THR A 145 -3.45 1.55 24.17
C THR A 145 -3.59 2.94 23.55
N GLY A 146 -4.18 3.05 22.36
CA GLY A 146 -4.25 4.28 21.58
C GLY A 146 -3.04 4.49 20.68
N LEU A 147 -3.23 5.31 19.62
CA LEU A 147 -2.19 5.61 18.64
C LEU A 147 -0.99 6.31 19.29
N ASP A 148 -1.22 7.35 20.10
CA ASP A 148 -0.15 8.13 20.77
C ASP A 148 0.83 7.22 21.54
N ALA A 149 0.29 6.21 22.25
CA ALA A 149 1.11 5.27 23.00
C ALA A 149 1.85 4.26 22.12
N ALA A 150 1.28 3.92 20.95
CA ALA A 150 1.85 2.97 20.01
C ALA A 150 2.87 3.62 19.04
N LEU A 151 2.72 4.90 18.75
CA LEU A 151 3.48 5.63 17.73
C LEU A 151 5.01 5.50 17.89
N PRO A 152 5.60 5.63 19.11
CA PRO A 152 7.04 5.44 19.26
C PRO A 152 7.53 4.05 18.83
N GLY A 153 6.74 3.00 19.06
CA GLY A 153 7.04 1.63 18.64
C GLY A 153 6.97 1.45 17.11
N VAL A 154 5.96 2.04 16.50
CA VAL A 154 5.78 2.06 15.04
C VAL A 154 6.95 2.77 14.37
N VAL A 155 7.28 3.99 14.83
CA VAL A 155 8.40 4.80 14.31
C VAL A 155 9.72 4.05 14.44
N ALA A 156 10.01 3.48 15.60
CA ALA A 156 11.24 2.72 15.81
C ALA A 156 11.35 1.52 14.87
N GLY A 157 10.23 0.79 14.66
CA GLY A 157 10.20 -0.37 13.76
C GLY A 157 10.39 0.01 12.29
N LEU A 158 9.77 1.08 11.85
CA LEU A 158 9.95 1.60 10.49
C LEU A 158 11.37 2.13 10.27
N ALA A 159 11.91 2.91 11.21
CA ALA A 159 13.26 3.45 11.11
C ALA A 159 14.32 2.33 11.07
N GLU A 160 14.19 1.29 11.91
CA GLU A 160 15.08 0.13 11.92
C GLU A 160 15.01 -0.63 10.58
N ALA A 161 13.81 -0.85 10.05
CA ALA A 161 13.63 -1.52 8.77
C ALA A 161 14.24 -0.71 7.62
N LEU A 162 13.94 0.59 7.54
CA LEU A 162 14.48 1.47 6.51
C LEU A 162 16.00 1.57 6.54
N ALA A 163 16.61 1.53 7.74
CA ALA A 163 18.06 1.54 7.91
C ALA A 163 18.71 0.17 7.58
N SER A 164 17.95 -0.92 7.55
CA SER A 164 18.48 -2.26 7.30
C SER A 164 18.87 -2.53 5.84
N VAL A 165 18.35 -1.72 4.91
CA VAL A 165 18.65 -1.81 3.48
C VAL A 165 19.09 -0.42 3.01
N ASP A 166 20.38 -0.28 2.78
CA ASP A 166 21.03 0.97 2.37
C ASP A 166 21.79 0.74 1.06
N ASP A 167 21.06 0.61 -0.03
CA ASP A 167 21.63 0.55 -1.38
C ASP A 167 20.70 1.22 -2.40
N ASP A 168 21.19 1.40 -3.63
CA ASP A 168 20.47 2.03 -4.74
C ASP A 168 19.18 1.25 -5.13
N ARG A 169 18.98 0.05 -4.59
CA ARG A 169 17.84 -0.83 -4.84
C ARG A 169 16.87 -0.90 -3.67
N SER A 170 17.09 -0.10 -2.64
CA SER A 170 16.22 -0.15 -1.47
C SER A 170 14.77 0.22 -1.82
N CYS A 171 13.87 -0.72 -1.49
CA CYS A 171 12.44 -0.62 -1.73
C CYS A 171 11.79 0.33 -0.70
N PRO A 172 10.85 1.21 -1.07
CA PRO A 172 10.05 1.95 -0.11
C PRO A 172 9.08 1.03 0.64
N ILE A 173 8.72 1.43 1.87
CA ILE A 173 7.63 0.85 2.64
C ILE A 173 6.38 1.69 2.37
N LEU A 174 5.28 1.03 2.02
CA LEU A 174 3.99 1.65 1.71
C LEU A 174 3.01 1.29 2.82
N LEU A 175 2.63 2.29 3.60
CA LEU A 175 1.63 2.12 4.65
C LEU A 175 0.26 2.00 4.00
N GLU A 176 -0.45 0.92 4.30
CA GLU A 176 -1.79 0.69 3.76
C GLU A 176 -2.84 1.23 4.73
N ASN A 177 -3.87 1.92 4.19
CA ASN A 177 -5.00 2.31 5.00
C ASN A 177 -5.78 1.07 5.49
N ALA A 178 -6.24 1.10 6.72
CA ALA A 178 -6.89 -0.02 7.38
C ALA A 178 -8.42 0.06 7.29
N ALA A 179 -9.09 -1.10 7.23
CA ALA A 179 -10.55 -1.22 7.18
C ALA A 179 -11.28 -0.76 8.47
N GLY A 180 -10.53 -0.38 9.51
CA GLY A 180 -11.09 0.13 10.76
C GLY A 180 -11.49 -0.94 11.78
N ALA A 181 -11.06 -2.20 11.60
CA ALA A 181 -11.38 -3.28 12.51
C ALA A 181 -10.68 -3.10 13.88
N GLY A 182 -11.47 -3.02 14.95
CA GLY A 182 -10.94 -2.91 16.31
C GLY A 182 -10.00 -1.73 16.49
N ASP A 183 -8.78 -2.01 16.96
CA ASP A 183 -7.74 -1.03 17.29
C ASP A 183 -6.66 -0.96 16.20
N THR A 184 -7.00 -1.23 14.93
CA THR A 184 -6.05 -1.13 13.80
C THR A 184 -5.60 0.31 13.60
N VAL A 185 -4.34 0.48 13.24
CA VAL A 185 -3.69 1.77 12.95
C VAL A 185 -3.68 2.03 11.44
N GLY A 186 -3.84 3.29 11.05
CA GLY A 186 -3.91 3.70 9.66
C GLY A 186 -5.34 3.76 9.10
N ARG A 187 -6.36 3.96 9.95
CA ARG A 187 -7.76 4.04 9.53
C ARG A 187 -8.12 5.34 8.82
N SER A 188 -7.35 6.39 9.04
CA SER A 188 -7.52 7.69 8.40
C SER A 188 -6.22 8.16 7.76
N PHE A 189 -6.32 9.10 6.84
CA PHE A 189 -5.14 9.74 6.23
C PHE A 189 -4.34 10.54 7.26
N ASP A 190 -5.00 11.13 8.25
CA ASP A 190 -4.31 11.84 9.33
C ASP A 190 -3.47 10.88 10.20
N GLU A 191 -3.95 9.65 10.50
CA GLU A 191 -3.14 8.63 11.18
C GLU A 191 -1.92 8.20 10.36
N LEU A 192 -2.07 8.04 9.04
CA LEU A 192 -0.95 7.73 8.13
C LEU A 192 0.05 8.88 8.07
N ALA A 193 -0.44 10.12 7.97
CA ALA A 193 0.37 11.33 7.98
C ALA A 193 1.16 11.46 9.29
N GLU A 194 0.52 11.24 10.45
CA GLU A 194 1.16 11.29 11.76
C GLU A 194 2.33 10.29 11.87
N ILE A 195 2.16 9.06 11.34
CA ILE A 195 3.23 8.08 11.30
C ILE A 195 4.39 8.54 10.40
N ILE A 196 4.08 9.06 9.21
CA ILE A 196 5.08 9.54 8.26
C ILE A 196 5.84 10.73 8.87
N ASP A 197 5.14 11.70 9.44
CA ASP A 197 5.74 12.89 10.07
C ASP A 197 6.62 12.52 11.27
N ALA A 198 6.14 11.59 12.12
CA ALA A 198 6.90 11.10 13.28
C ALA A 198 8.18 10.34 12.88
N THR A 199 8.25 9.79 11.66
CA THR A 199 9.49 9.22 11.09
C THR A 199 10.39 10.26 10.41
N GLY A 200 10.10 11.56 10.56
CA GLY A 200 10.84 12.65 9.93
C GLY A 200 10.50 12.85 8.46
N GLY A 201 9.36 12.36 7.99
CA GLY A 201 8.94 12.47 6.58
C GLY A 201 9.83 11.67 5.63
N HIS A 202 10.36 10.53 6.05
CA HIS A 202 11.34 9.74 5.31
C HIS A 202 10.93 9.50 3.85
N ASP A 203 11.83 9.74 2.88
CA ASP A 203 11.55 9.68 1.44
C ASP A 203 11.17 8.28 0.92
N ARG A 204 11.51 7.23 1.65
CA ARG A 204 11.11 5.84 1.35
C ARG A 204 9.86 5.39 2.10
N LEU A 205 9.07 6.31 2.67
CA LEU A 205 7.74 6.02 3.18
C LEU A 205 6.69 6.59 2.24
N GLY A 206 5.80 5.74 1.77
CA GLY A 206 4.64 6.10 0.97
C GLY A 206 3.38 5.42 1.48
N VAL A 207 2.33 5.49 0.69
CA VAL A 207 1.04 4.88 1.01
C VAL A 207 0.54 3.98 -0.12
N CYS A 208 -0.20 2.95 0.26
CA CYS A 208 -1.07 2.16 -0.57
C CYS A 208 -2.51 2.47 -0.18
N LEU A 209 -3.38 2.77 -1.16
CA LEU A 209 -4.78 3.07 -0.93
C LEU A 209 -5.63 1.85 -1.27
N ASP A 210 -6.18 1.16 -0.26
CA ASP A 210 -7.14 0.08 -0.49
C ASP A 210 -8.57 0.62 -0.51
N THR A 211 -9.26 0.34 -1.62
CA THR A 211 -10.64 0.82 -1.89
C THR A 211 -11.67 0.15 -0.97
N GLN A 212 -11.51 -1.14 -0.69
CA GLN A 212 -12.37 -1.88 0.23
C GLN A 212 -12.19 -1.37 1.67
N HIS A 213 -10.95 -1.11 2.09
CA HIS A 213 -10.66 -0.59 3.43
C HIS A 213 -11.23 0.82 3.63
N LEU A 214 -11.15 1.71 2.64
CA LEU A 214 -11.81 3.01 2.69
C LEU A 214 -13.32 2.85 2.92
N TRP A 215 -13.97 2.02 2.09
CA TRP A 215 -15.41 1.76 2.22
C TRP A 215 -15.78 1.18 3.58
N ALA A 216 -15.04 0.18 4.03
CA ALA A 216 -15.30 -0.48 5.30
C ALA A 216 -15.04 0.43 6.50
N SER A 217 -14.10 1.36 6.42
CA SER A 217 -13.83 2.34 7.49
C SER A 217 -14.83 3.51 7.52
N GLY A 218 -15.74 3.60 6.53
CA GLY A 218 -16.77 4.63 6.47
C GLY A 218 -16.40 5.84 5.61
N VAL A 219 -15.44 5.70 4.70
CA VAL A 219 -15.05 6.71 3.71
C VAL A 219 -15.79 6.44 2.40
N ASP A 220 -16.72 7.32 2.05
CA ASP A 220 -17.57 7.19 0.87
C ASP A 220 -17.01 7.96 -0.33
N TYR A 221 -16.61 7.23 -1.35
CA TYR A 221 -16.09 7.74 -2.63
C TYR A 221 -16.95 7.30 -3.83
N SER A 222 -18.20 6.91 -3.60
CA SER A 222 -19.07 6.27 -4.59
C SER A 222 -19.58 7.20 -5.70
N THR A 223 -19.24 8.49 -5.68
CA THR A 223 -19.55 9.46 -6.73
C THR A 223 -18.33 10.28 -7.10
N VAL A 224 -18.32 10.91 -8.28
CA VAL A 224 -17.23 11.77 -8.75
C VAL A 224 -16.87 12.84 -7.71
N ASP A 225 -17.85 13.60 -7.22
CA ASP A 225 -17.61 14.68 -6.24
C ASP A 225 -17.00 14.15 -4.92
N ARG A 226 -17.44 12.96 -4.48
CA ARG A 226 -16.90 12.32 -3.27
C ARG A 226 -15.49 11.79 -3.48
N ALA A 227 -15.23 11.18 -4.63
CA ALA A 227 -13.89 10.75 -5.01
C ALA A 227 -12.91 11.92 -5.08
N ASP A 228 -13.34 13.07 -5.63
CA ASP A 228 -12.56 14.30 -5.67
C ASP A 228 -12.24 14.80 -4.24
N ALA A 229 -13.25 14.80 -3.36
CA ALA A 229 -13.06 15.22 -1.97
C ALA A 229 -12.09 14.31 -1.20
N ILE A 230 -12.17 12.99 -1.41
CA ILE A 230 -11.29 12.02 -0.75
C ILE A 230 -9.84 12.13 -1.23
N LEU A 231 -9.63 12.33 -2.54
CA LEU A 231 -8.28 12.53 -3.06
C LEU A 231 -7.70 13.88 -2.66
N ALA A 232 -8.52 14.92 -2.56
CA ALA A 232 -8.08 16.19 -1.99
C ALA A 232 -7.72 16.08 -0.49
N ASP A 233 -8.44 15.26 0.27
CA ASP A 233 -8.12 15.00 1.68
C ASP A 233 -6.83 14.18 1.84
N LEU A 234 -6.62 13.17 1.00
CA LEU A 234 -5.35 12.43 0.93
C LEU A 234 -4.18 13.36 0.58
N ASP A 235 -4.36 14.23 -0.42
CA ASP A 235 -3.32 15.19 -0.82
C ASP A 235 -2.98 16.16 0.32
N ARG A 236 -3.99 16.66 1.01
CA ARG A 236 -3.83 17.57 2.17
C ARG A 236 -3.08 16.89 3.32
N ALA A 237 -3.42 15.64 3.64
CA ALA A 237 -2.89 14.94 4.81
C ALA A 237 -1.51 14.35 4.55
N VAL A 238 -1.35 13.63 3.44
CA VAL A 238 -0.18 12.79 3.13
C VAL A 238 0.63 13.34 1.96
N GLY A 239 -0.05 13.91 0.96
CA GLY A 239 0.51 14.25 -0.35
C GLY A 239 0.29 13.13 -1.37
N LEU A 240 -0.24 13.47 -2.55
CA LEU A 240 -0.46 12.50 -3.65
C LEU A 240 0.86 11.96 -4.24
N ASP A 241 1.96 12.66 -4.07
CA ASP A 241 3.29 12.22 -4.47
C ASP A 241 3.79 11.01 -3.65
N ARG A 242 3.18 10.73 -2.49
CA ARG A 242 3.43 9.55 -1.65
C ARG A 242 2.51 8.38 -1.96
N LEU A 243 1.46 8.56 -2.78
CA LEU A 243 0.60 7.47 -3.22
C LEU A 243 1.32 6.63 -4.28
N ALA A 244 1.72 5.42 -3.91
CA ALA A 244 2.53 4.54 -4.76
C ALA A 244 1.70 3.51 -5.54
N CYS A 245 0.59 3.04 -4.97
CA CYS A 245 -0.33 2.11 -5.61
C CYS A 245 -1.70 2.14 -4.94
N ILE A 246 -2.65 1.52 -5.60
CA ILE A 246 -4.02 1.29 -5.11
C ILE A 246 -4.25 -0.22 -5.06
N HIS A 247 -4.82 -0.73 -3.97
CA HIS A 247 -5.51 -2.02 -3.98
C HIS A 247 -6.94 -1.79 -4.47
N LEU A 248 -7.24 -2.33 -5.65
CA LEU A 248 -8.54 -2.17 -6.30
C LEU A 248 -9.43 -3.36 -5.97
N ASN A 249 -10.26 -3.21 -4.97
CA ASN A 249 -11.12 -4.26 -4.43
C ASN A 249 -12.55 -3.75 -4.26
N ASP A 250 -13.56 -4.58 -4.53
CA ASP A 250 -14.92 -4.32 -4.06
C ASP A 250 -15.11 -4.88 -2.65
N SER A 251 -16.21 -4.55 -1.99
CA SER A 251 -16.44 -4.90 -0.59
C SER A 251 -17.56 -5.91 -0.42
N ALA A 252 -17.26 -7.06 0.18
CA ALA A 252 -18.26 -8.05 0.57
C ALA A 252 -19.05 -7.64 1.83
N VAL A 253 -18.73 -6.49 2.45
CA VAL A 253 -19.40 -5.98 3.64
C VAL A 253 -20.01 -4.61 3.38
N PRO A 254 -21.05 -4.22 4.15
CA PRO A 254 -21.67 -2.89 4.03
C PRO A 254 -20.68 -1.77 4.34
N PHE A 255 -21.01 -0.58 3.86
CA PHE A 255 -20.36 0.68 4.21
C PHE A 255 -20.22 0.85 5.73
N GLY A 256 -19.02 1.22 6.20
CA GLY A 256 -18.76 1.47 7.61
C GLY A 256 -18.75 0.22 8.50
N ALA A 257 -18.68 -0.97 7.91
CA ALA A 257 -18.72 -2.24 8.67
C ALA A 257 -17.45 -2.53 9.49
N ASN A 258 -16.37 -1.79 9.26
CA ASN A 258 -15.06 -1.96 9.92
C ASN A 258 -14.53 -3.40 9.82
N ARG A 259 -14.62 -3.98 8.63
CA ARG A 259 -14.19 -5.37 8.37
C ARG A 259 -13.53 -5.47 7.00
N ASP A 260 -12.36 -6.04 6.99
CA ASP A 260 -11.63 -6.38 5.78
C ASP A 260 -12.23 -7.65 5.16
N ARG A 261 -12.96 -7.47 4.06
CA ARG A 261 -13.57 -8.56 3.26
C ARG A 261 -13.72 -8.09 1.82
N HIS A 262 -12.83 -8.53 0.97
CA HIS A 262 -12.85 -8.23 -0.46
C HIS A 262 -13.95 -9.03 -1.19
N ALA A 263 -14.51 -8.42 -2.21
CA ALA A 263 -15.38 -9.04 -3.21
C ALA A 263 -14.77 -8.83 -4.60
N ASN A 264 -15.21 -9.62 -5.56
CA ASN A 264 -14.89 -9.36 -6.97
C ASN A 264 -15.48 -8.01 -7.38
N LEU A 265 -14.85 -7.34 -8.34
CA LEU A 265 -15.30 -6.03 -8.82
C LEU A 265 -16.74 -6.11 -9.33
N GLY A 266 -17.60 -5.21 -8.85
CA GLY A 266 -19.02 -5.17 -9.20
C GLY A 266 -19.93 -6.19 -8.50
N GLU A 267 -19.36 -7.13 -7.73
CA GLU A 267 -20.12 -8.12 -6.95
C GLU A 267 -20.29 -7.69 -5.48
N GLY A 268 -19.67 -6.59 -5.08
CA GLY A 268 -19.71 -6.08 -3.72
C GLY A 268 -20.66 -4.90 -3.53
N THR A 269 -20.52 -4.26 -2.38
CA THR A 269 -21.38 -3.14 -1.95
C THR A 269 -20.91 -1.76 -2.42
N ILE A 270 -19.69 -1.66 -2.96
CA ILE A 270 -19.16 -0.45 -3.62
C ILE A 270 -19.73 -0.38 -5.04
N GLY A 271 -19.65 -1.47 -5.77
CA GLY A 271 -20.10 -1.63 -7.14
C GLY A 271 -19.20 -0.94 -8.17
N GLU A 272 -19.39 -1.29 -9.45
CA GLU A 272 -18.56 -0.76 -10.54
C GLU A 272 -18.58 0.77 -10.61
N SER A 273 -19.75 1.39 -10.43
CA SER A 273 -19.89 2.86 -10.51
C SER A 273 -19.08 3.60 -9.44
N GLY A 274 -19.03 3.06 -8.21
CA GLY A 274 -18.24 3.65 -7.12
C GLY A 274 -16.73 3.51 -7.39
N LEU A 275 -16.31 2.32 -7.82
CA LEU A 275 -14.92 2.08 -8.21
C LEU A 275 -14.50 2.94 -9.41
N ALA A 276 -15.38 3.10 -10.41
CA ALA A 276 -15.15 3.94 -11.57
C ALA A 276 -14.98 5.42 -11.20
N ALA A 277 -15.83 5.93 -10.29
CA ALA A 277 -15.76 7.31 -9.83
C ALA A 277 -14.39 7.66 -9.23
N LEU A 278 -13.80 6.75 -8.47
CA LEU A 278 -12.46 6.93 -7.89
C LEU A 278 -11.37 6.68 -8.94
N LEU A 279 -11.36 5.52 -9.60
CA LEU A 279 -10.27 5.07 -10.45
C LEU A 279 -10.06 5.97 -11.68
N GLY A 280 -11.14 6.61 -12.18
CA GLY A 280 -11.07 7.56 -13.29
C GLY A 280 -10.53 8.94 -12.94
N HIS A 281 -10.15 9.21 -11.69
CA HIS A 281 -9.66 10.54 -11.29
C HIS A 281 -8.28 10.82 -11.89
N PRO A 282 -8.04 12.00 -12.54
CA PRO A 282 -6.78 12.30 -13.21
C PRO A 282 -5.55 12.28 -12.30
N ALA A 283 -5.70 12.57 -11.02
CA ALA A 283 -4.59 12.49 -10.06
C ALA A 283 -4.06 11.06 -9.83
N LEU A 284 -4.81 10.04 -10.28
CA LEU A 284 -4.39 8.64 -10.21
C LEU A 284 -3.69 8.17 -11.49
N ASP A 285 -3.55 9.03 -12.51
CA ASP A 285 -2.77 8.69 -13.70
C ASP A 285 -1.33 8.33 -13.30
N GLY A 286 -0.88 7.17 -13.77
CA GLY A 286 0.42 6.61 -13.41
C GLY A 286 0.50 5.91 -12.06
N VAL A 287 -0.58 5.87 -11.26
CA VAL A 287 -0.64 5.09 -10.04
C VAL A 287 -1.17 3.68 -10.37
N PRO A 288 -0.40 2.61 -10.13
CA PRO A 288 -0.86 1.25 -10.40
C PRO A 288 -2.06 0.86 -9.53
N ALA A 289 -3.03 0.14 -10.12
CA ALA A 289 -4.17 -0.44 -9.43
C ALA A 289 -4.05 -1.97 -9.42
N ILE A 290 -3.94 -2.56 -8.25
CA ILE A 290 -3.62 -3.97 -8.01
C ILE A 290 -4.84 -4.67 -7.44
N LEU A 291 -5.28 -5.74 -8.10
CA LEU A 291 -6.40 -6.56 -7.66
C LEU A 291 -5.98 -7.54 -6.57
N GLU A 292 -6.75 -7.59 -5.49
CA GLU A 292 -6.67 -8.62 -4.44
C GLU A 292 -8.01 -9.35 -4.27
N VAL A 293 -8.84 -9.30 -5.29
CA VAL A 293 -10.15 -9.95 -5.31
C VAL A 293 -10.03 -11.47 -5.18
N PRO A 294 -11.03 -12.16 -4.57
CA PRO A 294 -10.98 -13.61 -4.41
C PRO A 294 -11.03 -14.39 -5.72
N GLY A 295 -11.46 -13.77 -6.83
CA GLY A 295 -11.69 -14.45 -8.09
C GLY A 295 -12.72 -15.58 -7.94
N HIS A 296 -12.48 -16.68 -8.62
CA HIS A 296 -13.31 -17.89 -8.50
C HIS A 296 -12.70 -18.96 -7.58
N GLY A 297 -11.77 -18.56 -6.68
CA GLY A 297 -11.14 -19.41 -5.67
C GLY A 297 -9.62 -19.40 -5.66
N ASP A 298 -8.99 -18.99 -6.75
CA ASP A 298 -7.53 -18.96 -6.90
C ASP A 298 -6.93 -17.54 -6.99
N GLY A 299 -7.71 -16.53 -6.62
CA GLY A 299 -7.35 -15.10 -6.76
C GLY A 299 -7.72 -14.53 -8.13
N PRO A 300 -7.22 -13.33 -8.47
CA PRO A 300 -7.56 -12.63 -9.70
C PRO A 300 -7.25 -13.44 -10.97
N ALA A 301 -8.17 -13.39 -11.94
CA ALA A 301 -8.06 -13.98 -13.26
C ALA A 301 -7.99 -12.91 -14.37
N GLY A 302 -7.77 -13.30 -15.61
CA GLY A 302 -7.74 -12.37 -16.75
C GLY A 302 -9.05 -11.60 -16.94
N SER A 303 -10.19 -12.22 -16.64
CA SER A 303 -11.50 -11.57 -16.65
C SER A 303 -11.60 -10.40 -15.65
N ASP A 304 -10.96 -10.54 -14.47
CA ASP A 304 -10.96 -9.49 -13.44
C ASP A 304 -10.07 -8.31 -13.85
N VAL A 305 -8.92 -8.61 -14.49
CA VAL A 305 -8.03 -7.60 -15.08
C VAL A 305 -8.75 -6.83 -16.19
N ASP A 306 -9.48 -7.52 -17.08
CA ASP A 306 -10.26 -6.89 -18.14
C ASP A 306 -11.42 -6.06 -17.58
N GLN A 307 -12.05 -6.51 -16.50
CA GLN A 307 -13.10 -5.76 -15.80
C GLN A 307 -12.53 -4.47 -15.18
N ALA A 308 -11.38 -4.54 -14.52
CA ALA A 308 -10.72 -3.35 -13.98
C ALA A 308 -10.40 -2.31 -15.08
N ARG A 309 -9.97 -2.76 -16.26
CA ARG A 309 -9.75 -1.87 -17.42
C ARG A 309 -11.05 -1.21 -17.89
N ARG A 310 -12.17 -1.95 -17.92
CA ARG A 310 -13.49 -1.36 -18.27
C ARG A 310 -13.91 -0.33 -17.23
N ILE A 311 -13.80 -0.63 -15.95
CA ILE A 311 -14.11 0.31 -14.86
C ILE A 311 -13.27 1.60 -14.97
N LEU A 312 -11.98 1.48 -15.26
CA LEU A 312 -11.11 2.63 -15.51
C LEU A 312 -11.59 3.48 -16.70
N ALA A 313 -11.96 2.83 -17.81
CA ALA A 313 -12.44 3.52 -19.00
C ALA A 313 -13.78 4.24 -18.73
N GLU A 314 -14.69 3.60 -18.00
CA GLU A 314 -15.96 4.20 -17.56
C GLU A 314 -15.71 5.41 -16.63
N GLY A 315 -14.81 5.26 -15.66
CA GLY A 315 -14.45 6.35 -14.75
C GLY A 315 -13.87 7.57 -15.46
N ARG A 316 -13.05 7.36 -16.49
CA ARG A 316 -12.54 8.45 -17.33
C ARG A 316 -13.65 9.11 -18.13
N ALA A 317 -14.60 8.32 -18.65
CA ALA A 317 -15.76 8.86 -19.36
C ALA A 317 -16.71 9.68 -18.47
N LEU A 318 -16.81 9.36 -17.18
CA LEU A 318 -17.57 10.16 -16.20
C LEU A 318 -17.00 11.58 -15.99
N ARG A 319 -15.74 11.81 -16.38
CA ARG A 319 -14.99 13.05 -16.14
C ARG A 319 -14.67 13.82 -17.42
N ALA A 320 -15.02 13.27 -18.59
CA ALA A 320 -14.88 13.91 -19.91
C ALA A 320 -16.04 14.86 -20.22
#